data_2b49d9959d1912da16ca4d607c02b313
#
_entry.id   2b49d9959d1912da16ca4d607c02b313
#
_cell.length_a   1.000
_cell.length_b   1.000
_cell.length_c   1.000
_cell.angle_alpha   90.00
_cell.angle_beta   90.00
_cell.angle_gamma   90.00
#
_symmetry.space_group_name_H-M   'P 1'
#
loop_
_entity.id
_entity.type
_entity.pdbx_description
1 polymer ?
#
loop_
_entity_poly.entity_id
_entity_poly.type
_entity_poly.pdbx_seq_one_letter_code
_entity_poly.pdbx_strand_id
1 'polypeptide(L)'
;MQQNTITMKNDWTLNGREFTSDDIGDFYGFVYRITNLSNGHDYVGRKYFNTVRKLKPLMGFKRKRKVTKETDWKEYWGSSKRLLEDIEKLGKENFKREIICLCESRGDTNYMEAKIQFDEEVLLNPENYNGIIAIKLGYGSVKNLSEKYVQKHKTML
;
A
#
# COMPACT_ATOMS: atom_id res chain seq x y z
N MET A 1 -22.64 28.70 2.07
CA MET A 1 -21.21 28.75 1.81
C MET A 1 -20.68 27.32 1.81
N GLN A 2 -20.43 26.83 0.64
CA GLN A 2 -19.82 25.54 0.54
C GLN A 2 -18.45 25.65 1.16
N GLN A 3 -18.31 25.10 2.33
CA GLN A 3 -17.01 24.64 2.68
C GLN A 3 -16.64 23.65 1.59
N ASN A 4 -15.83 24.10 0.69
CA ASN A 4 -14.97 23.21 -0.01
C ASN A 4 -14.21 22.45 1.06
N THR A 5 -14.79 21.38 1.50
CA THR A 5 -13.98 20.25 1.80
C THR A 5 -13.16 20.11 0.55
N ILE A 6 -11.99 20.68 0.59
CA ILE A 6 -10.95 20.34 -0.32
C ILE A 6 -10.74 18.88 -0.07
N THR A 7 -11.52 18.07 -0.71
CA THR A 7 -11.15 16.72 -0.98
C THR A 7 -9.82 16.88 -1.63
N MET A 8 -8.79 16.66 -0.85
CA MET A 8 -7.47 16.54 -1.39
C MET A 8 -7.59 15.45 -2.42
N LYS A 9 -7.70 15.81 -3.70
CA LYS A 9 -7.86 14.86 -4.81
C LYS A 9 -6.78 13.79 -4.82
N ASN A 10 -5.76 13.98 -4.00
CA ASN A 10 -4.61 13.11 -3.85
C ASN A 10 -4.60 12.30 -2.55
N ASP A 11 -5.63 12.38 -1.72
CA ASP A 11 -5.74 11.55 -0.54
C ASP A 11 -6.00 10.08 -0.89
N TRP A 12 -5.64 9.19 0.02
CA TRP A 12 -5.95 7.78 -0.15
C TRP A 12 -7.45 7.55 -0.19
N THR A 13 -7.89 6.77 -1.15
CA THR A 13 -9.29 6.35 -1.27
C THR A 13 -9.41 4.83 -1.26
N LEU A 14 -10.51 4.33 -0.72
CA LEU A 14 -10.91 2.93 -0.79
C LEU A 14 -12.33 2.88 -1.36
N ASN A 15 -12.50 2.22 -2.50
CA ASN A 15 -13.80 2.15 -3.19
C ASN A 15 -14.42 3.54 -3.42
N GLY A 16 -13.60 4.52 -3.76
CA GLY A 16 -14.05 5.89 -4.04
C GLY A 16 -14.30 6.77 -2.82
N ARG A 17 -14.12 6.24 -1.62
CA ARG A 17 -14.25 7.00 -0.36
C ARG A 17 -12.88 7.31 0.23
N GLU A 18 -12.76 8.48 0.84
CA GLU A 18 -11.55 8.83 1.58
C GLU A 18 -11.26 7.80 2.67
N PHE A 19 -10.00 7.39 2.73
CA PHE A 19 -9.50 6.46 3.75
C PHE A 19 -8.62 7.22 4.74
N THR A 20 -8.97 7.15 6.01
CA THR A 20 -8.28 7.88 7.09
C THR A 20 -7.72 6.93 8.14
N SER A 21 -6.98 7.49 9.09
CA SER A 21 -6.45 6.71 10.22
C SER A 21 -7.53 5.98 11.01
N ASP A 22 -8.75 6.53 11.06
CA ASP A 22 -9.88 5.92 11.77
C ASP A 22 -10.35 4.62 11.09
N ASP A 23 -10.01 4.44 9.83
CA ASP A 23 -10.43 3.28 9.04
C ASP A 23 -9.43 2.11 9.10
N ILE A 24 -8.25 2.32 9.70
CA ILE A 24 -7.19 1.30 9.73
C ILE A 24 -7.64 0.06 10.50
N GLY A 25 -8.32 0.23 11.66
CA GLY A 25 -8.72 -0.91 12.48
C GLY A 25 -7.54 -1.83 12.79
N ASP A 26 -7.74 -3.13 12.59
CA ASP A 26 -6.72 -4.17 12.80
C ASP A 26 -5.91 -4.50 11.54
N PHE A 27 -6.09 -3.76 10.46
CA PHE A 27 -5.32 -4.01 9.24
C PHE A 27 -3.84 -3.66 9.43
N TYR A 28 -3.00 -4.49 8.87
CA TYR A 28 -1.55 -4.36 8.96
C TYR A 28 -0.97 -3.47 7.87
N GLY A 29 -1.49 -3.63 6.66
CA GLY A 29 -1.01 -2.94 5.48
C GLY A 29 -2.01 -2.97 4.34
N PHE A 30 -1.58 -2.43 3.22
CA PHE A 30 -2.44 -2.34 2.04
C PHE A 30 -1.63 -2.44 0.75
N VAL A 31 -2.29 -2.89 -0.29
CA VAL A 31 -1.81 -2.81 -1.67
C VAL A 31 -2.53 -1.65 -2.33
N TYR A 32 -1.80 -0.85 -3.07
CA TYR A 32 -2.33 0.39 -3.64
C TYR A 32 -1.97 0.53 -5.11
N ARG A 33 -2.71 1.41 -5.76
CA ARG A 33 -2.43 1.90 -7.11
C ARG A 33 -2.30 3.41 -7.08
N ILE A 34 -1.26 3.92 -7.72
CA ILE A 34 -1.11 5.34 -7.99
C ILE A 34 -1.22 5.52 -9.50
N THR A 35 -2.13 6.35 -9.94
CA THR A 35 -2.41 6.59 -11.36
C THR A 35 -2.08 8.02 -11.72
N ASN A 36 -1.30 8.19 -12.80
CA ASN A 36 -1.09 9.49 -13.43
C ASN A 36 -2.32 9.80 -14.29
N LEU A 37 -3.11 10.78 -13.87
CA LEU A 37 -4.36 11.12 -14.53
C LEU A 37 -4.16 11.75 -15.92
N SER A 38 -2.96 12.26 -16.21
CA SER A 38 -2.68 12.90 -17.50
C SER A 38 -2.44 11.90 -18.63
N ASN A 39 -1.96 10.69 -18.32
CA ASN A 39 -1.61 9.69 -19.33
C ASN A 39 -2.09 8.27 -19.02
N GLY A 40 -2.67 8.04 -17.83
CA GLY A 40 -3.15 6.72 -17.41
C GLY A 40 -2.07 5.75 -16.94
N HIS A 41 -0.81 6.17 -16.92
CA HIS A 41 0.27 5.33 -16.38
C HIS A 41 0.07 5.09 -14.89
N ASP A 42 0.37 3.89 -14.41
CA ASP A 42 0.12 3.53 -13.02
C ASP A 42 1.27 2.77 -12.38
N TYR A 43 1.16 2.64 -11.08
CA TYR A 43 2.11 1.94 -10.22
C TYR A 43 1.34 1.16 -9.16
N VAL A 44 1.70 -0.11 -8.97
CA VAL A 44 1.15 -0.97 -7.92
C VAL A 44 2.23 -1.23 -6.88
N GLY A 45 1.94 -0.94 -5.63
CA GLY A 45 2.87 -1.13 -4.53
C GLY A 45 2.15 -1.51 -3.23
N ARG A 46 2.93 -1.66 -2.18
CA ARG A 46 2.42 -1.93 -0.83
C ARG A 46 2.94 -0.92 0.17
N LYS A 47 2.19 -0.76 1.24
CA LYS A 47 2.61 0.02 2.41
C LYS A 47 2.03 -0.61 3.68
N TYR A 48 2.79 -0.56 4.76
CA TYR A 48 2.32 -0.96 6.07
C TYR A 48 1.84 0.27 6.84
N PHE A 49 0.78 0.11 7.61
CA PHE A 49 0.27 1.20 8.44
C PHE A 49 1.16 1.48 9.64
N ASN A 50 1.75 0.43 10.20
CA ASN A 50 2.58 0.53 11.40
C ASN A 50 3.89 -0.22 11.23
N THR A 51 4.91 0.23 11.96
CA THR A 51 6.14 -0.51 12.16
C THR A 51 6.22 -0.99 13.59
N VAL A 52 6.80 -2.16 13.78
CA VAL A 52 7.08 -2.71 15.12
C VAL A 52 8.58 -2.65 15.34
N ARG A 53 8.99 -1.95 16.37
CA ARG A 53 10.38 -1.85 16.77
C ARG A 53 10.61 -2.65 18.06
N LYS A 54 11.62 -3.49 18.06
CA LYS A 54 12.08 -4.18 19.27
C LYS A 54 13.07 -3.28 20.01
N LEU A 55 12.77 -2.99 21.28
CA LEU A 55 13.65 -2.25 22.16
C LEU A 55 14.38 -3.21 23.10
N LYS A 56 15.52 -2.76 23.63
CA LYS A 56 16.26 -3.50 24.67
C LYS A 56 15.33 -3.76 25.87
N PRO A 57 15.53 -4.91 26.55
CA PRO A 57 14.77 -5.17 27.78
C PRO A 57 15.00 -4.08 28.83
N LEU A 58 13.98 -3.83 29.63
CA LEU A 58 14.14 -3.00 30.82
C LEU A 58 15.12 -3.68 31.80
N MET A 59 15.80 -2.87 32.62
CA MET A 59 16.71 -3.38 33.65
C MET A 59 16.00 -4.42 34.51
N GLY A 60 16.59 -5.62 34.66
CA GLY A 60 16.01 -6.73 35.40
C GLY A 60 15.09 -7.65 34.62
N PHE A 61 14.81 -7.34 33.34
CA PHE A 61 13.97 -8.16 32.46
C PHE A 61 14.79 -8.75 31.29
N LYS A 62 14.48 -9.97 30.90
CA LYS A 62 15.16 -10.66 29.80
C LYS A 62 14.45 -10.45 28.45
N ARG A 63 13.16 -10.09 28.48
CA ARG A 63 12.33 -10.01 27.29
C ARG A 63 12.46 -8.64 26.62
N LYS A 64 12.71 -8.62 25.31
CA LYS A 64 12.69 -7.39 24.52
C LYS A 64 11.28 -6.82 24.48
N ARG A 65 11.17 -5.50 24.60
CA ARG A 65 9.91 -4.78 24.45
C ARG A 65 9.62 -4.55 22.97
N LYS A 66 8.35 -4.50 22.63
CA LYS A 66 7.88 -4.11 21.29
C LYS A 66 7.18 -2.76 21.40
N VAL A 67 7.55 -1.84 20.50
CA VAL A 67 6.87 -0.55 20.36
C VAL A 67 6.33 -0.47 18.92
N THR A 68 5.04 -0.18 18.83
CA THR A 68 4.36 0.02 17.53
C THR A 68 4.29 1.51 17.25
N LYS A 69 4.70 1.89 16.04
CA LYS A 69 4.63 3.27 15.56
C LYS A 69 3.96 3.33 14.20
N GLU A 70 3.06 4.29 14.01
CA GLU A 70 2.47 4.56 12.71
C GLU A 70 3.55 5.01 11.71
N THR A 71 3.45 4.52 10.47
CA THR A 71 4.36 4.89 9.39
C THR A 71 3.93 6.22 8.74
N ASP A 72 4.69 6.66 7.75
CA ASP A 72 4.37 7.83 6.92
C ASP A 72 3.37 7.50 5.79
N TRP A 73 2.51 6.51 5.98
CA TRP A 73 1.63 6.02 4.91
C TRP A 73 0.74 7.10 4.30
N LYS A 74 0.32 8.08 5.09
CA LYS A 74 -0.57 9.17 4.63
C LYS A 74 0.10 10.04 3.55
N GLU A 75 1.40 10.28 3.70
CA GLU A 75 2.19 11.11 2.79
C GLU A 75 2.96 10.29 1.75
N TYR A 76 2.78 8.97 1.75
CA TYR A 76 3.56 8.06 0.93
C TYR A 76 3.09 8.04 -0.53
N TRP A 77 4.04 8.16 -1.46
CA TRP A 77 3.79 8.21 -2.90
C TRP A 77 4.53 7.10 -3.67
N GLY A 78 4.88 6.03 -3.00
CA GLY A 78 5.58 4.91 -3.61
C GLY A 78 7.10 5.04 -3.60
N SER A 79 7.77 4.05 -4.16
CA SER A 79 9.22 3.97 -4.20
C SER A 79 9.80 3.98 -5.62
N SER A 80 8.97 4.09 -6.64
CA SER A 80 9.43 4.16 -8.02
C SER A 80 10.03 5.53 -8.33
N LYS A 81 11.29 5.53 -8.76
CA LYS A 81 11.99 6.76 -9.13
C LYS A 81 11.26 7.49 -10.28
N ARG A 82 10.83 6.76 -11.29
CA ARG A 82 10.10 7.32 -12.46
C ARG A 82 8.78 7.95 -12.03
N LEU A 83 8.04 7.28 -11.14
CA LEU A 83 6.79 7.80 -10.62
C LEU A 83 7.04 9.10 -9.83
N LEU A 84 8.01 9.10 -8.92
CA LEU A 84 8.31 10.28 -8.09
C LEU A 84 8.80 11.47 -8.93
N GLU A 85 9.57 11.22 -9.98
CA GLU A 85 9.99 12.26 -10.92
C GLU A 85 8.78 12.89 -11.63
N ASP A 86 7.84 12.07 -12.09
CA ASP A 86 6.64 12.57 -12.75
C ASP A 86 5.71 13.33 -11.78
N ILE A 87 5.60 12.87 -10.53
CA ILE A 87 4.84 13.58 -9.50
C ILE A 87 5.44 14.97 -9.24
N GLU A 88 6.76 15.06 -9.12
CA GLU A 88 7.45 16.33 -8.93
C GLU A 88 7.24 17.27 -10.12
N LYS A 89 7.33 16.73 -11.33
CA LYS A 89 7.20 17.48 -12.59
C LYS A 89 5.77 17.96 -12.86
N LEU A 90 4.78 17.12 -12.60
CA LEU A 90 3.38 17.37 -12.98
C LEU A 90 2.52 17.87 -11.82
N GLY A 91 2.96 17.69 -10.57
CA GLY A 91 2.21 18.01 -9.36
C GLY A 91 1.33 16.85 -8.87
N LYS A 92 1.17 16.76 -7.56
CA LYS A 92 0.40 15.71 -6.88
C LYS A 92 -1.07 15.69 -7.29
N GLU A 93 -1.63 16.84 -7.62
CA GLU A 93 -3.03 16.99 -8.03
C GLU A 93 -3.36 16.23 -9.33
N ASN A 94 -2.35 15.86 -10.10
CA ASN A 94 -2.51 15.07 -11.34
C ASN A 94 -2.40 13.57 -11.11
N PHE A 95 -2.30 13.14 -9.85
CA PHE A 95 -2.17 11.74 -9.49
C PHE A 95 -3.25 11.32 -8.52
N LYS A 96 -3.72 10.08 -8.67
CA LYS A 96 -4.74 9.48 -7.82
C LYS A 96 -4.14 8.32 -7.05
N ARG A 97 -4.36 8.27 -5.74
CA ARG A 97 -3.95 7.16 -4.89
C ARG A 97 -5.16 6.36 -4.45
N GLU A 98 -5.15 5.07 -4.76
CA GLU A 98 -6.23 4.15 -4.44
C GLU A 98 -5.73 2.94 -3.67
N ILE A 99 -6.43 2.58 -2.61
CA ILE A 99 -6.21 1.31 -1.91
C ILE A 99 -6.97 0.24 -2.67
N ILE A 100 -6.25 -0.80 -3.12
CA ILE A 100 -6.85 -1.94 -3.84
C ILE A 100 -7.30 -2.99 -2.84
N CYS A 101 -6.46 -3.26 -1.82
CA CYS A 101 -6.65 -4.37 -0.90
C CYS A 101 -6.08 -4.02 0.46
N LEU A 102 -6.90 -4.16 1.51
CA LEU A 102 -6.47 -4.09 2.91
C LEU A 102 -6.06 -5.49 3.37
N CYS A 103 -4.94 -5.60 4.06
CA CYS A 103 -4.35 -6.87 4.46
C CYS A 103 -4.12 -6.93 5.98
N GLU A 104 -4.31 -8.11 6.57
CA GLU A 104 -4.28 -8.31 8.03
C GLU A 104 -2.90 -8.65 8.57
N SER A 105 -1.96 -9.01 7.69
CA SER A 105 -0.60 -9.38 8.07
C SER A 105 0.43 -8.90 7.06
N ARG A 106 1.68 -8.93 7.47
CA ARG A 106 2.81 -8.61 6.57
C ARG A 106 2.88 -9.59 5.41
N GLY A 107 2.73 -10.88 5.68
CA GLY A 107 2.76 -11.92 4.65
C GLY A 107 1.62 -11.74 3.64
N ASP A 108 0.42 -11.49 4.11
CA ASP A 108 -0.75 -11.24 3.25
C ASP A 108 -0.52 -10.02 2.35
N THR A 109 0.02 -8.93 2.91
CA THR A 109 0.30 -7.71 2.16
C THR A 109 1.32 -7.97 1.04
N ASN A 110 2.40 -8.67 1.37
CA ASN A 110 3.46 -9.00 0.40
C ASN A 110 2.94 -9.94 -0.69
N TYR A 111 2.16 -10.94 -0.30
CA TYR A 111 1.57 -11.88 -1.24
C TYR A 111 0.62 -11.18 -2.23
N MET A 112 -0.29 -10.38 -1.70
CA MET A 112 -1.29 -9.70 -2.53
C MET A 112 -0.66 -8.66 -3.46
N GLU A 113 0.36 -7.95 -3.01
CA GLU A 113 1.11 -7.04 -3.89
C GLU A 113 1.69 -7.79 -5.09
N ALA A 114 2.44 -8.86 -4.82
CA ALA A 114 3.07 -9.63 -5.88
C ALA A 114 2.03 -10.29 -6.81
N LYS A 115 0.96 -10.83 -6.24
CA LYS A 115 -0.13 -11.43 -7.01
C LYS A 115 -0.73 -10.43 -8.00
N ILE A 116 -1.09 -9.25 -7.51
CA ILE A 116 -1.67 -8.20 -8.35
C ILE A 116 -0.67 -7.74 -9.41
N GLN A 117 0.60 -7.56 -9.05
CA GLN A 117 1.63 -7.15 -10.00
C GLN A 117 1.83 -8.20 -11.11
N PHE A 118 1.80 -9.49 -10.80
CA PHE A 118 1.88 -10.55 -11.81
C PHE A 118 0.60 -10.63 -12.64
N ASP A 119 -0.56 -10.58 -12.01
CA ASP A 119 -1.85 -10.65 -12.71
C ASP A 119 -2.03 -9.50 -13.70
N GLU A 120 -1.52 -8.32 -13.37
CA GLU A 120 -1.57 -7.13 -14.24
C GLU A 120 -0.37 -7.01 -15.17
N GLU A 121 0.57 -7.95 -15.11
CA GLU A 121 1.74 -7.99 -16.00
C GLU A 121 2.53 -6.67 -16.00
N VAL A 122 2.72 -6.09 -14.81
CA VAL A 122 3.29 -4.73 -14.66
C VAL A 122 4.68 -4.58 -15.29
N LEU A 123 5.50 -5.64 -15.32
CA LEU A 123 6.83 -5.59 -15.91
C LEU A 123 6.81 -5.68 -17.43
N LEU A 124 5.70 -6.12 -18.01
CA LEU A 124 5.52 -6.28 -19.46
C LEU A 124 4.82 -5.10 -20.11
N ASN A 125 4.29 -4.18 -19.29
CA ASN A 125 3.57 -3.00 -19.75
C ASN A 125 4.47 -1.76 -19.63
N PRO A 126 4.89 -1.15 -20.75
CA PRO A 126 5.74 0.05 -20.71
C PRO A 126 5.04 1.28 -20.12
N GLU A 127 3.73 1.27 -20.03
CA GLU A 127 2.92 2.33 -19.41
C GLU A 127 2.84 2.22 -17.89
N ASN A 128 3.50 1.21 -17.30
CA ASN A 128 3.51 1.00 -15.86
C ASN A 128 4.82 1.50 -15.27
N TYR A 129 4.74 2.13 -14.10
CA TYR A 129 5.92 2.63 -13.38
C TYR A 129 6.69 1.56 -12.64
N ASN A 130 6.17 0.34 -12.51
CA ASN A 130 6.86 -0.74 -11.84
C ASN A 130 8.08 -1.20 -12.65
N GLY A 131 9.25 -1.14 -12.06
CA GLY A 131 10.50 -1.62 -12.67
C GLY A 131 10.96 -2.97 -12.16
N ILE A 132 10.36 -3.46 -11.08
CA ILE A 132 10.75 -4.69 -10.42
C ILE A 132 9.57 -5.28 -9.65
N ILE A 133 9.52 -6.59 -9.59
CA ILE A 133 8.68 -7.32 -8.62
C ILE A 133 9.65 -7.99 -7.64
N ALA A 134 9.73 -7.46 -6.42
CA ALA A 134 10.61 -7.98 -5.39
C ALA A 134 9.76 -8.63 -4.29
N ILE A 135 9.86 -9.93 -4.17
CA ILE A 135 9.10 -10.68 -3.17
C ILE A 135 9.97 -11.75 -2.51
N LYS A 136 9.85 -11.85 -1.20
CA LYS A 136 10.38 -12.96 -0.42
C LYS A 136 9.26 -13.50 0.45
N LEU A 137 8.74 -14.67 0.11
CA LEU A 137 7.69 -15.35 0.83
C LEU A 137 8.10 -16.79 1.13
N GLY A 138 7.82 -17.25 2.35
CA GLY A 138 7.93 -18.64 2.73
C GLY A 138 6.56 -19.19 3.08
N TYR A 139 6.48 -20.50 3.24
CA TYR A 139 5.24 -21.17 3.64
C TYR A 139 4.62 -20.55 4.90
N GLY A 140 5.45 -20.25 5.91
CA GLY A 140 4.98 -19.66 7.16
C GLY A 140 4.41 -18.24 7.02
N SER A 141 4.82 -17.52 5.97
CA SER A 141 4.36 -16.14 5.73
C SER A 141 2.92 -16.07 5.22
N VAL A 142 2.45 -17.13 4.56
CA VAL A 142 1.15 -17.14 3.87
C VAL A 142 0.19 -18.20 4.40
N LYS A 143 0.60 -19.02 5.38
CA LYS A 143 -0.25 -20.07 5.94
C LYS A 143 -1.56 -19.56 6.53
N ASN A 144 -1.59 -18.30 6.95
CA ASN A 144 -2.76 -17.65 7.51
C ASN A 144 -3.47 -16.74 6.49
N LEU A 145 -3.06 -16.78 5.24
CA LEU A 145 -3.69 -15.99 4.18
C LEU A 145 -5.14 -16.43 4.04
N SER A 146 -6.04 -15.51 4.29
CA SER A 146 -7.46 -15.78 4.28
C SER A 146 -7.96 -15.98 2.85
N GLU A 147 -8.75 -17.04 2.62
CA GLU A 147 -9.42 -17.28 1.35
C GLU A 147 -10.22 -16.06 0.88
N LYS A 148 -10.75 -15.28 1.82
CA LYS A 148 -11.54 -14.08 1.49
C LYS A 148 -10.73 -13.04 0.73
N TYR A 149 -9.42 -12.90 0.95
CA TYR A 149 -8.58 -11.99 0.17
C TYR A 149 -8.43 -12.49 -1.26
N VAL A 150 -8.13 -13.78 -1.41
CA VAL A 150 -7.98 -14.40 -2.71
C VAL A 150 -9.29 -14.37 -3.50
N GLN A 151 -10.41 -14.70 -2.86
CA GLN A 151 -11.72 -14.68 -3.48
C GLN A 151 -12.13 -13.26 -3.90
N LYS A 152 -11.97 -12.31 -3.01
CA LYS A 152 -12.29 -10.90 -3.29
C LYS A 152 -11.51 -10.37 -4.48
N HIS A 153 -10.23 -10.71 -4.58
CA HIS A 153 -9.40 -10.27 -5.69
C HIS A 153 -9.82 -10.93 -7.01
N LYS A 154 -10.10 -12.22 -7.00
CA LYS A 154 -10.61 -12.95 -8.18
C LYS A 154 -11.91 -12.36 -8.72
N THR A 155 -12.77 -11.87 -7.84
CA THR A 155 -14.04 -11.25 -8.21
C THR A 155 -13.84 -9.87 -8.84
N MET A 156 -12.75 -9.17 -8.50
CA MET A 156 -12.44 -7.84 -9.00
C MET A 156 -11.69 -7.85 -10.34
N LEU A 157 -11.14 -8.98 -10.73
CA LEU A 157 -10.48 -9.18 -12.02
C LEU A 157 -11.50 -9.65 -13.06
#